data_6c0a169054f3bf06e67936c725ad1d2d
#
_entry.id   6c0a169054f3bf06e67936c725ad1d2d
#
_cell.length_a   1.000
_cell.length_b   1.000
_cell.length_c   1.000
_cell.angle_alpha   90.00
_cell.angle_beta   90.00
_cell.angle_gamma   90.00
#
_symmetry.space_group_name_H-M   'P 1'
#
loop_
_entity.id
_entity.type
_entity.pdbx_description
1 polymer ?
#
loop_
_entity_poly.entity_id
_entity_poly.type
_entity_poly.pdbx_seq_one_letter_code
_entity_poly.pdbx_strand_id
1 'polypeptide(L)'
;FLVFFYLYLAPMAKSAKTKEIPTILITNDDSVSAPGIKALVEAVKGLGRIVVVAPDKPQSGMGHAITIGHPLRLQKLHMFDGVETYSCSGTPVDCVKLAVDVVLHKKPTICLSGINHGANHSINVIYSGTMSAALEASIENIPSIGFSLLDYSIDADFSGAQKYVRIIVEKMLAGKPLDKHLCLNVNIPAVDEKLIKGIKICRQAYAKYEEKFDQRKDPHGKKYYWLTGEFKNLESGKDTDSWALK
;
A
#
# COMPACT_ATOMS: atom_id res chain seq x y z
N PHE A 1 -15.19 -14.47 4.18
CA PHE A 1 -15.85 -13.22 3.76
C PHE A 1 -15.97 -13.20 2.25
N LEU A 2 -17.23 -13.20 1.74
CA LEU A 2 -17.52 -13.17 0.30
C LEU A 2 -17.28 -11.74 -0.21
N VAL A 3 -16.42 -11.58 -1.22
CA VAL A 3 -16.35 -10.38 -2.02
C VAL A 3 -17.31 -10.56 -3.20
N PHE A 4 -18.43 -9.84 -3.21
CA PHE A 4 -19.37 -9.81 -4.33
C PHE A 4 -18.94 -8.74 -5.34
N PHE A 5 -18.65 -9.14 -6.57
CA PHE A 5 -18.55 -8.23 -7.71
C PHE A 5 -19.94 -7.99 -8.30
N TYR A 6 -20.46 -6.76 -8.17
CA TYR A 6 -21.60 -6.31 -8.97
C TYR A 6 -21.11 -5.45 -10.13
N LEU A 7 -21.25 -5.96 -11.34
CA LEU A 7 -21.12 -5.18 -12.57
C LEU A 7 -22.45 -4.45 -12.83
N TYR A 8 -22.49 -3.14 -12.59
CA TYR A 8 -23.61 -2.28 -12.99
C TYR A 8 -23.23 -1.50 -14.24
N LEU A 9 -23.89 -1.79 -15.34
CA LEU A 9 -23.76 -1.04 -16.60
C LEU A 9 -24.69 0.17 -16.57
N ALA A 10 -24.16 1.37 -16.35
CA ALA A 10 -24.88 2.63 -16.50
C ALA A 10 -24.65 3.24 -17.87
N PRO A 11 -25.64 3.95 -18.46
CA PRO A 11 -25.56 4.47 -19.84
C PRO A 11 -24.57 5.64 -19.95
N MET A 12 -23.82 5.62 -21.06
CA MET A 12 -22.78 6.60 -21.39
C MET A 12 -23.36 7.96 -21.77
N ALA A 13 -23.05 9.00 -21.00
CA ALA A 13 -23.13 10.39 -21.48
C ALA A 13 -21.77 10.81 -22.04
N LYS A 14 -21.70 11.12 -23.34
CA LYS A 14 -20.52 11.69 -24.01
C LYS A 14 -20.38 13.15 -23.60
N SER A 15 -19.39 13.50 -22.80
CA SER A 15 -18.85 14.84 -22.67
C SER A 15 -17.36 14.77 -22.98
N ALA A 16 -16.90 15.49 -23.98
CA ALA A 16 -15.48 15.72 -24.26
C ALA A 16 -14.92 16.63 -23.15
N LYS A 17 -14.54 16.05 -22.01
CA LYS A 17 -13.79 16.76 -20.97
C LYS A 17 -12.32 16.84 -21.39
N THR A 18 -11.76 18.04 -21.40
CA THR A 18 -10.30 18.23 -21.32
C THR A 18 -9.76 17.27 -20.28
N LYS A 19 -8.78 16.45 -20.67
CA LYS A 19 -8.24 15.40 -19.80
C LYS A 19 -7.49 16.09 -18.64
N GLU A 20 -8.15 16.23 -17.48
CA GLU A 20 -7.49 16.79 -16.29
C GLU A 20 -6.25 15.94 -15.95
N ILE A 21 -5.16 16.61 -15.59
CA ILE A 21 -3.95 15.92 -15.12
C ILE A 21 -4.31 15.13 -13.86
N PRO A 22 -4.12 13.79 -13.83
CA PRO A 22 -4.48 13.00 -12.68
C PRO A 22 -3.64 13.41 -11.46
N THR A 23 -4.25 13.44 -10.28
CA THR A 23 -3.55 13.61 -9.01
C THR A 23 -3.34 12.25 -8.37
N ILE A 24 -2.09 11.91 -8.09
CA ILE A 24 -1.65 10.65 -7.49
C ILE A 24 -1.22 10.93 -6.05
N LEU A 25 -1.99 10.44 -5.08
CA LEU A 25 -1.59 10.45 -3.68
C LEU A 25 -0.69 9.25 -3.40
N ILE A 26 0.45 9.47 -2.75
CA ILE A 26 1.37 8.40 -2.33
C ILE A 26 1.52 8.43 -0.81
N THR A 27 1.47 7.25 -0.21
CA THR A 27 1.73 7.01 1.21
C THR A 27 2.43 5.66 1.43
N ASN A 28 2.78 5.32 2.67
CA ASN A 28 3.29 4.01 3.09
C ASN A 28 3.17 3.84 4.61
N ASP A 29 3.70 2.74 5.16
CA ASP A 29 3.84 2.50 6.59
C ASP A 29 5.32 2.42 7.04
N ASP A 30 6.28 2.38 6.11
CA ASP A 30 7.73 2.32 6.42
C ASP A 30 8.36 3.70 6.70
N SER A 31 7.62 4.77 6.63
CA SER A 31 7.97 6.19 6.73
C SER A 31 8.25 6.90 5.41
N VAL A 32 8.15 8.25 5.46
CA VAL A 32 8.40 9.13 4.30
C VAL A 32 9.84 9.02 3.75
N SER A 33 10.80 8.57 4.57
CA SER A 33 12.21 8.42 4.20
C SER A 33 12.58 7.01 3.71
N ALA A 34 11.64 6.08 3.70
CA ALA A 34 11.92 4.70 3.32
C ALA A 34 12.28 4.56 1.82
N PRO A 35 13.15 3.59 1.45
CA PRO A 35 13.51 3.39 0.05
C PRO A 35 12.33 2.97 -0.82
N GLY A 36 11.37 2.23 -0.29
CA GLY A 36 10.18 1.79 -1.02
C GLY A 36 9.28 2.94 -1.49
N ILE A 37 9.04 3.96 -0.67
CA ILE A 37 8.23 5.12 -1.11
C ILE A 37 8.96 5.95 -2.16
N LYS A 38 10.30 6.07 -2.06
CA LYS A 38 11.12 6.67 -3.11
C LYS A 38 10.97 5.92 -4.43
N ALA A 39 11.06 4.60 -4.38
CA ALA A 39 10.89 3.75 -5.55
C ALA A 39 9.48 3.91 -6.16
N LEU A 40 8.44 4.01 -5.34
CA LEU A 40 7.07 4.23 -5.79
C LEU A 40 6.91 5.58 -6.49
N VAL A 41 7.46 6.67 -5.91
CA VAL A 41 7.47 8.00 -6.52
C VAL A 41 8.15 7.97 -7.88
N GLU A 42 9.35 7.39 -7.97
CA GLU A 42 10.10 7.29 -9.24
C GLU A 42 9.34 6.47 -10.30
N ALA A 43 8.69 5.38 -9.91
CA ALA A 43 7.93 4.54 -10.82
C ALA A 43 6.79 5.28 -11.53
N VAL A 44 6.15 6.25 -10.85
CA VAL A 44 4.98 6.96 -11.39
C VAL A 44 5.25 8.38 -11.86
N LYS A 45 6.52 8.82 -11.85
CA LYS A 45 6.91 10.11 -12.43
C LYS A 45 6.42 10.27 -13.86
N GLY A 46 5.85 11.44 -14.15
CA GLY A 46 5.30 11.78 -15.47
C GLY A 46 3.89 11.24 -15.75
N LEU A 47 3.28 10.46 -14.82
CA LEU A 47 1.92 9.96 -14.99
C LEU A 47 0.85 10.94 -14.49
N GLY A 48 1.23 11.93 -13.68
CA GLY A 48 0.32 12.92 -13.11
C GLY A 48 1.01 13.82 -12.09
N ARG A 49 0.20 14.67 -11.40
CA ARG A 49 0.67 15.44 -10.23
C ARG A 49 0.79 14.48 -9.05
N ILE A 50 2.00 14.35 -8.51
CA ILE A 50 2.27 13.51 -7.35
C ILE A 50 2.22 14.35 -6.08
N VAL A 51 1.55 13.84 -5.04
CA VAL A 51 1.57 14.38 -3.68
C VAL A 51 1.87 13.23 -2.73
N VAL A 52 2.86 13.41 -1.87
CA VAL A 52 3.26 12.43 -0.86
C VAL A 52 2.83 12.90 0.52
N VAL A 53 2.08 12.07 1.24
CA VAL A 53 1.79 12.25 2.67
C VAL A 53 2.03 10.92 3.36
N ALA A 54 3.07 10.82 4.17
CA ALA A 54 3.49 9.56 4.77
C ALA A 54 3.93 9.74 6.23
N PRO A 55 3.94 8.67 7.06
CA PRO A 55 4.37 8.74 8.45
C PRO A 55 5.82 9.24 8.58
N ASP A 56 6.10 9.98 9.66
CA ASP A 56 7.44 10.45 10.02
C ASP A 56 8.36 9.32 10.50
N LYS A 57 7.80 8.21 10.94
CA LYS A 57 8.48 7.00 11.44
C LYS A 57 7.75 5.73 11.02
N PRO A 58 8.41 4.57 11.04
CA PRO A 58 7.76 3.28 10.71
C PRO A 58 6.54 3.00 11.58
N GLN A 59 5.49 2.48 10.97
CA GLN A 59 4.19 2.14 11.56
C GLN A 59 3.81 0.67 11.24
N SER A 60 4.81 -0.20 11.09
CA SER A 60 4.59 -1.60 10.73
C SER A 60 3.74 -2.33 11.78
N GLY A 61 2.82 -3.17 11.33
CA GLY A 61 1.96 -3.97 12.21
C GLY A 61 0.82 -3.20 12.88
N MET A 62 0.62 -1.92 12.57
CA MET A 62 -0.44 -1.10 13.17
C MET A 62 -1.85 -1.42 12.64
N GLY A 63 -1.94 -2.16 11.52
CA GLY A 63 -3.23 -2.42 10.90
C GLY A 63 -3.97 -1.12 10.55
N HIS A 64 -5.30 -1.15 10.61
CA HIS A 64 -6.16 0.01 10.28
C HIS A 64 -6.39 0.94 11.50
N ALA A 65 -5.30 1.32 12.17
CA ALA A 65 -5.38 2.21 13.33
C ALA A 65 -5.50 3.69 12.92
N ILE A 66 -6.26 4.46 13.72
CA ILE A 66 -6.40 5.91 13.62
C ILE A 66 -5.92 6.58 14.91
N THR A 67 -5.43 7.80 14.82
CA THR A 67 -4.98 8.58 15.97
C THR A 67 -6.11 9.48 16.48
N ILE A 68 -6.65 9.15 17.66
CA ILE A 68 -7.72 9.95 18.32
C ILE A 68 -7.18 10.70 19.54
N GLY A 69 -6.27 10.09 20.30
CA GLY A 69 -5.83 10.60 21.60
C GLY A 69 -4.78 11.72 21.56
N HIS A 70 -4.23 12.04 20.41
CA HIS A 70 -3.14 13.02 20.25
C HIS A 70 -3.35 13.88 19.01
N PRO A 71 -2.83 15.13 19.02
CA PRO A 71 -2.87 15.98 17.83
C PRO A 71 -1.93 15.40 16.75
N LEU A 72 -2.40 15.40 15.50
CA LEU A 72 -1.59 15.07 14.35
C LEU A 72 -0.77 16.29 13.89
N ARG A 73 0.49 16.07 13.55
CA ARG A 73 1.39 17.09 13.01
C ARG A 73 1.72 16.76 11.57
N LEU A 74 1.59 17.75 10.70
CA LEU A 74 1.93 17.66 9.29
C LEU A 74 3.06 18.65 8.99
N GLN A 75 4.17 18.16 8.44
CA GLN A 75 5.34 18.96 8.11
C GLN A 75 5.65 18.84 6.62
N LYS A 76 5.72 19.97 5.93
CA LYS A 76 6.15 20.02 4.53
C LYS A 76 7.65 19.75 4.43
N LEU A 77 8.03 18.88 3.49
CA LEU A 77 9.40 18.46 3.24
C LEU A 77 9.81 18.73 1.78
N HIS A 78 11.12 18.83 1.54
CA HIS A 78 11.72 18.92 0.22
C HIS A 78 12.58 17.67 -0.04
N MET A 79 11.94 16.53 -0.33
CA MET A 79 12.62 15.24 -0.46
C MET A 79 12.71 14.74 -1.89
N PHE A 80 11.68 14.96 -2.69
CA PHE A 80 11.60 14.49 -4.06
C PHE A 80 11.46 15.68 -4.99
N ASP A 81 12.33 15.78 -5.99
CA ASP A 81 12.34 16.91 -6.91
C ASP A 81 11.01 17.05 -7.66
N GLY A 82 10.42 18.25 -7.59
CA GLY A 82 9.14 18.56 -8.21
C GLY A 82 7.91 17.89 -7.56
N VAL A 83 8.05 17.22 -6.40
CA VAL A 83 6.96 16.51 -5.72
C VAL A 83 6.62 17.17 -4.39
N GLU A 84 5.37 17.52 -4.22
CA GLU A 84 4.84 18.04 -2.97
C GLU A 84 4.80 16.92 -1.91
N THR A 85 5.58 17.09 -0.82
CA THR A 85 5.84 16.03 0.17
C THR A 85 5.59 16.51 1.58
N TYR A 86 4.93 15.68 2.37
CA TYR A 86 4.64 15.91 3.79
C TYR A 86 4.96 14.68 4.63
N SER A 87 5.53 14.89 5.81
CA SER A 87 5.55 13.89 6.88
C SER A 87 4.41 14.12 7.85
N CYS A 88 3.86 13.04 8.39
CA CYS A 88 2.77 13.03 9.35
C CYS A 88 3.17 12.26 10.61
N SER A 89 2.83 12.75 11.81
CA SER A 89 3.10 12.06 13.07
C SER A 89 2.13 10.91 13.38
N GLY A 90 1.16 10.66 12.48
CA GLY A 90 0.13 9.64 12.64
C GLY A 90 0.41 8.35 11.88
N THR A 91 -0.63 7.54 11.78
CA THR A 91 -0.64 6.26 11.05
C THR A 91 -0.76 6.48 9.53
N PRO A 92 -0.57 5.44 8.70
CA PRO A 92 -0.85 5.51 7.27
C PRO A 92 -2.29 5.92 6.93
N VAL A 93 -3.25 5.50 7.75
CA VAL A 93 -4.68 5.89 7.65
C VAL A 93 -4.84 7.40 7.90
N ASP A 94 -4.21 7.94 8.95
CA ASP A 94 -4.21 9.37 9.24
C ASP A 94 -3.59 10.19 8.10
N CYS A 95 -2.55 9.65 7.45
CA CYS A 95 -1.91 10.29 6.30
C CYS A 95 -2.89 10.46 5.13
N VAL A 96 -3.70 9.43 4.83
CA VAL A 96 -4.73 9.52 3.78
C VAL A 96 -5.78 10.56 4.13
N LYS A 97 -6.30 10.57 5.36
CA LYS A 97 -7.30 11.54 5.83
C LYS A 97 -6.77 12.97 5.72
N LEU A 98 -5.59 13.23 6.27
CA LEU A 98 -4.96 14.56 6.19
C LEU A 98 -4.63 14.97 4.76
N ALA A 99 -4.24 14.03 3.91
CA ALA A 99 -4.00 14.31 2.49
C ALA A 99 -5.25 14.83 1.79
N VAL A 100 -6.40 14.23 2.04
CA VAL A 100 -7.68 14.62 1.41
C VAL A 100 -8.19 15.94 1.97
N ASP A 101 -8.25 16.07 3.29
CA ASP A 101 -8.92 17.18 3.94
C ASP A 101 -8.05 18.44 4.06
N VAL A 102 -6.75 18.28 4.32
CA VAL A 102 -5.87 19.39 4.69
C VAL A 102 -4.91 19.78 3.56
N VAL A 103 -4.38 18.79 2.79
CA VAL A 103 -3.37 19.07 1.76
C VAL A 103 -4.01 19.34 0.39
N LEU A 104 -4.90 18.46 -0.04
CA LEU A 104 -5.52 18.51 -1.36
C LEU A 104 -6.83 19.27 -1.40
N HIS A 105 -7.58 19.28 -0.30
CA HIS A 105 -8.97 19.80 -0.21
C HIS A 105 -9.89 19.19 -1.28
N LYS A 106 -9.50 18.05 -1.84
CA LYS A 106 -10.26 17.29 -2.84
C LYS A 106 -9.72 15.85 -2.93
N LYS A 107 -10.53 14.96 -3.46
CA LYS A 107 -10.10 13.57 -3.67
C LYS A 107 -9.08 13.49 -4.80
N PRO A 108 -7.95 12.77 -4.61
CA PRO A 108 -7.02 12.45 -5.69
C PRO A 108 -7.67 11.48 -6.69
N THR A 109 -7.10 11.35 -7.87
CA THR A 109 -7.55 10.39 -8.90
C THR A 109 -7.29 8.95 -8.46
N ILE A 110 -6.19 8.71 -7.75
CA ILE A 110 -5.79 7.40 -7.24
C ILE A 110 -4.89 7.58 -6.00
N CYS A 111 -4.97 6.62 -5.08
CA CYS A 111 -4.05 6.51 -3.95
C CYS A 111 -3.17 5.27 -4.12
N LEU A 112 -1.86 5.44 -3.97
CA LEU A 112 -0.86 4.37 -4.02
C LEU A 112 -0.18 4.29 -2.66
N SER A 113 -0.12 3.11 -2.09
CA SER A 113 0.54 2.86 -0.81
C SER A 113 1.70 1.88 -0.98
N GLY A 114 2.88 2.20 -0.45
CA GLY A 114 4.07 1.34 -0.51
C GLY A 114 5.29 2.03 -1.12
N ILE A 115 6.24 1.31 -1.75
CA ILE A 115 6.30 -0.15 -1.88
C ILE A 115 6.77 -0.73 -0.55
N ASN A 116 5.99 -1.61 0.05
CA ASN A 116 6.29 -2.20 1.35
C ASN A 116 7.46 -3.20 1.29
N HIS A 117 8.28 -3.24 2.33
CA HIS A 117 9.22 -4.35 2.57
C HIS A 117 8.45 -5.56 3.13
N GLY A 118 8.46 -6.65 2.38
CA GLY A 118 7.68 -7.85 2.71
C GLY A 118 6.27 -7.85 2.10
N ALA A 119 5.85 -9.03 1.68
CA ALA A 119 4.55 -9.21 1.04
C ALA A 119 3.38 -9.15 2.04
N ASN A 120 2.28 -8.56 1.59
CA ASN A 120 1.03 -8.44 2.33
C ASN A 120 -0.04 -9.42 1.79
N HIS A 121 0.36 -10.65 1.47
CA HIS A 121 -0.53 -11.70 0.99
C HIS A 121 -1.25 -12.42 2.14
N SER A 122 -2.34 -13.10 1.84
CA SER A 122 -3.13 -13.88 2.79
C SER A 122 -3.55 -13.06 4.02
N ILE A 123 -3.40 -13.62 5.23
CA ILE A 123 -3.78 -12.98 6.50
C ILE A 123 -2.96 -11.71 6.82
N ASN A 124 -1.78 -11.55 6.21
CA ASN A 124 -0.92 -10.38 6.45
C ASN A 124 -1.63 -9.06 6.13
N VAL A 125 -2.58 -9.08 5.22
CA VAL A 125 -3.44 -7.92 4.89
C VAL A 125 -4.04 -7.24 6.14
N ILE A 126 -4.44 -8.02 7.15
CA ILE A 126 -5.11 -7.48 8.36
C ILE A 126 -4.17 -6.62 9.19
N TYR A 127 -2.88 -6.97 9.21
CA TYR A 127 -1.85 -6.30 10.02
C TYR A 127 -1.11 -5.21 9.24
N SER A 128 -1.32 -5.12 7.93
CA SER A 128 -0.58 -4.25 7.03
C SER A 128 -1.02 -2.79 7.11
N GLY A 129 -0.10 -1.91 7.47
CA GLY A 129 -0.30 -0.45 7.37
C GLY A 129 -0.39 0.02 5.92
N THR A 130 0.38 -0.59 5.01
CA THR A 130 0.32 -0.33 3.56
C THR A 130 -1.09 -0.58 3.02
N MET A 131 -1.67 -1.75 3.33
CA MET A 131 -3.03 -2.08 2.86
C MET A 131 -4.10 -1.29 3.57
N SER A 132 -3.89 -0.92 4.84
CA SER A 132 -4.81 -0.08 5.59
C SER A 132 -4.95 1.31 4.99
N ALA A 133 -3.86 1.92 4.54
CA ALA A 133 -3.91 3.20 3.81
C ALA A 133 -4.65 3.07 2.47
N ALA A 134 -4.40 2.00 1.71
CA ALA A 134 -5.13 1.74 0.48
C ALA A 134 -6.63 1.53 0.75
N LEU A 135 -6.96 0.75 1.78
CA LEU A 135 -8.35 0.50 2.18
C LEU A 135 -9.05 1.80 2.63
N GLU A 136 -8.37 2.64 3.42
CA GLU A 136 -8.92 3.94 3.82
C GLU A 136 -9.23 4.83 2.62
N ALA A 137 -8.32 4.90 1.65
CA ALA A 137 -8.56 5.63 0.42
C ALA A 137 -9.79 5.10 -0.33
N SER A 138 -9.97 3.78 -0.40
CA SER A 138 -11.16 3.16 -1.01
C SER A 138 -12.45 3.50 -0.24
N ILE A 139 -12.42 3.51 1.10
CA ILE A 139 -13.52 3.96 1.96
C ILE A 139 -13.87 5.42 1.65
N GLU A 140 -12.88 6.25 1.42
CA GLU A 140 -13.03 7.64 0.99
C GLU A 140 -13.45 7.78 -0.49
N ASN A 141 -13.82 6.70 -1.17
CA ASN A 141 -14.17 6.66 -2.59
C ASN A 141 -13.05 7.13 -3.52
N ILE A 142 -11.83 6.73 -3.22
CA ILE A 142 -10.63 6.96 -4.02
C ILE A 142 -10.11 5.59 -4.45
N PRO A 143 -10.01 5.30 -5.76
CA PRO A 143 -9.37 4.08 -6.24
C PRO A 143 -7.97 3.93 -5.65
N SER A 144 -7.61 2.75 -5.18
CA SER A 144 -6.37 2.59 -4.43
C SER A 144 -5.63 1.29 -4.73
N ILE A 145 -4.32 1.32 -4.52
CA ILE A 145 -3.44 0.15 -4.66
C ILE A 145 -2.42 0.15 -3.54
N GLY A 146 -2.31 -0.98 -2.83
CA GLY A 146 -1.17 -1.28 -1.97
C GLY A 146 -0.16 -2.13 -2.73
N PHE A 147 1.10 -1.71 -2.76
CA PHE A 147 2.22 -2.42 -3.39
C PHE A 147 3.18 -2.96 -2.35
N SER A 148 3.58 -4.21 -2.50
CA SER A 148 4.50 -4.90 -1.60
C SER A 148 5.52 -5.72 -2.39
N LEU A 149 6.79 -5.66 -2.00
CA LEU A 149 7.87 -6.50 -2.52
C LEU A 149 8.12 -7.64 -1.53
N LEU A 150 8.22 -8.87 -2.00
CA LEU A 150 8.51 -10.05 -1.17
C LEU A 150 10.00 -10.09 -0.78
N ASP A 151 10.50 -9.01 -0.21
CA ASP A 151 11.85 -8.87 0.34
C ASP A 151 11.78 -8.08 1.65
N TYR A 152 12.32 -8.66 2.73
CA TYR A 152 12.36 -8.05 4.06
C TYR A 152 13.71 -7.39 4.36
N SER A 153 14.67 -7.46 3.42
CA SER A 153 15.98 -6.85 3.58
C SER A 153 15.89 -5.33 3.62
N ILE A 154 16.70 -4.70 4.46
CA ILE A 154 16.87 -3.25 4.45
C ILE A 154 17.47 -2.73 3.14
N ASP A 155 18.24 -3.59 2.46
CA ASP A 155 18.90 -3.32 1.18
C ASP A 155 18.11 -3.87 -0.02
N ALA A 156 16.80 -4.05 0.13
CA ALA A 156 15.93 -4.59 -0.93
C ALA A 156 16.03 -3.77 -2.22
N ASP A 157 16.19 -4.45 -3.36
CA ASP A 157 16.17 -3.82 -4.68
C ASP A 157 14.74 -3.71 -5.21
N PHE A 158 14.24 -2.49 -5.28
CA PHE A 158 12.90 -2.18 -5.79
C PHE A 158 12.85 -2.00 -7.31
N SER A 159 13.95 -2.11 -8.05
CA SER A 159 14.00 -1.80 -9.49
C SER A 159 13.02 -2.65 -10.32
N GLY A 160 12.97 -3.94 -10.07
CA GLY A 160 12.01 -4.85 -10.69
C GLY A 160 10.56 -4.50 -10.33
N ALA A 161 10.31 -4.13 -9.07
CA ALA A 161 8.98 -3.73 -8.62
C ALA A 161 8.50 -2.43 -9.28
N GLN A 162 9.37 -1.43 -9.46
CA GLN A 162 9.05 -0.16 -10.11
C GLN A 162 8.46 -0.35 -11.50
N LYS A 163 8.96 -1.30 -12.28
CA LYS A 163 8.45 -1.61 -13.61
C LYS A 163 6.99 -2.07 -13.56
N TYR A 164 6.66 -3.01 -12.67
CA TYR A 164 5.29 -3.53 -12.54
C TYR A 164 4.33 -2.49 -11.96
N VAL A 165 4.80 -1.70 -10.97
CA VAL A 165 4.06 -0.53 -10.49
C VAL A 165 3.67 0.38 -11.65
N ARG A 166 4.65 0.77 -12.48
CA ARG A 166 4.41 1.65 -13.63
C ARG A 166 3.40 1.06 -14.61
N ILE A 167 3.58 -0.19 -15.02
CA ILE A 167 2.67 -0.88 -15.95
C ILE A 167 1.23 -0.90 -15.43
N ILE A 168 1.04 -1.21 -14.13
CA ILE A 168 -0.28 -1.28 -13.51
C ILE A 168 -0.92 0.10 -13.45
N VAL A 169 -0.18 1.10 -12.95
CA VAL A 169 -0.72 2.45 -12.79
C VAL A 169 -1.03 3.11 -14.15
N GLU A 170 -0.15 2.95 -15.14
CA GLU A 170 -0.43 3.43 -16.52
C GLU A 170 -1.71 2.83 -17.09
N LYS A 171 -1.88 1.52 -16.99
CA LYS A 171 -3.10 0.84 -17.46
C LYS A 171 -4.35 1.34 -16.74
N MET A 172 -4.26 1.57 -15.44
CA MET A 172 -5.38 2.07 -14.67
C MET A 172 -5.75 3.50 -15.06
N LEU A 173 -4.77 4.40 -15.21
CA LEU A 173 -5.02 5.80 -15.59
C LEU A 173 -5.42 5.98 -17.07
N ALA A 174 -5.02 5.05 -17.95
CA ALA A 174 -5.38 5.09 -19.38
C ALA A 174 -6.76 4.49 -19.68
N GLY A 175 -7.32 3.71 -18.76
CA GLY A 175 -8.56 2.96 -18.95
C GLY A 175 -9.84 3.79 -18.82
N LYS A 176 -10.97 3.09 -18.67
CA LYS A 176 -12.26 3.71 -18.27
C LYS A 176 -12.11 4.34 -16.88
N PRO A 177 -13.01 5.27 -16.48
CA PRO A 177 -13.02 5.79 -15.13
C PRO A 177 -12.94 4.64 -14.12
N LEU A 178 -12.01 4.74 -13.17
CA LEU A 178 -11.80 3.72 -12.15
C LEU A 178 -13.03 3.63 -11.25
N ASP A 179 -13.35 2.40 -10.85
CA ASP A 179 -14.31 2.23 -9.76
C ASP A 179 -13.72 2.88 -8.50
N LYS A 180 -14.45 3.82 -7.94
CA LYS A 180 -14.05 4.58 -6.76
C LYS A 180 -13.88 3.71 -5.50
N HIS A 181 -14.46 2.52 -5.50
CA HIS A 181 -14.31 1.54 -4.41
C HIS A 181 -13.24 0.48 -4.69
N LEU A 182 -12.49 0.62 -5.78
CA LEU A 182 -11.42 -0.31 -6.11
C LEU A 182 -10.27 -0.21 -5.10
N CYS A 183 -9.95 -1.33 -4.47
CA CYS A 183 -8.76 -1.48 -3.64
C CYS A 183 -8.00 -2.73 -4.08
N LEU A 184 -6.80 -2.56 -4.62
CA LEU A 184 -5.96 -3.67 -5.07
C LEU A 184 -4.81 -3.91 -4.10
N ASN A 185 -4.55 -5.19 -3.81
CA ASN A 185 -3.35 -5.65 -3.09
C ASN A 185 -2.40 -6.29 -4.11
N VAL A 186 -1.31 -5.62 -4.42
CA VAL A 186 -0.32 -6.08 -5.40
C VAL A 186 0.94 -6.53 -4.68
N ASN A 187 1.23 -7.83 -4.77
CA ASN A 187 2.43 -8.44 -4.20
C ASN A 187 3.37 -8.86 -5.32
N ILE A 188 4.63 -8.45 -5.23
CA ILE A 188 5.65 -8.63 -6.26
C ILE A 188 6.74 -9.55 -5.69
N PRO A 189 7.06 -10.68 -6.33
CA PRO A 189 8.12 -11.56 -5.86
C PRO A 189 9.49 -10.90 -6.05
N ALA A 190 10.40 -11.09 -5.08
CA ALA A 190 11.78 -10.63 -5.15
C ALA A 190 12.65 -11.61 -5.94
N VAL A 191 12.47 -11.65 -7.23
CA VAL A 191 13.21 -12.51 -8.16
C VAL A 191 13.68 -11.69 -9.36
N ASP A 192 14.65 -12.22 -10.13
CA ASP A 192 15.04 -11.61 -11.40
C ASP A 192 13.79 -11.37 -12.26
N GLU A 193 13.67 -10.17 -12.82
CA GLU A 193 12.54 -9.77 -13.66
C GLU A 193 12.21 -10.77 -14.77
N LYS A 194 13.24 -11.41 -15.33
CA LYS A 194 13.11 -12.44 -16.40
C LYS A 194 12.34 -13.67 -15.94
N LEU A 195 12.27 -13.92 -14.64
CA LEU A 195 11.55 -15.05 -14.06
C LEU A 195 10.08 -14.73 -13.79
N ILE A 196 9.70 -13.45 -13.79
CA ILE A 196 8.32 -13.03 -13.58
C ILE A 196 7.50 -13.31 -14.86
N LYS A 197 6.56 -14.25 -14.77
CA LYS A 197 5.78 -14.74 -15.92
C LYS A 197 4.62 -13.82 -16.31
N GLY A 198 4.30 -12.83 -15.50
CA GLY A 198 3.19 -11.89 -15.76
C GLY A 198 2.44 -11.48 -14.49
N ILE A 199 1.24 -10.92 -14.69
CA ILE A 199 0.35 -10.48 -13.61
C ILE A 199 -0.81 -11.44 -13.52
N LYS A 200 -1.10 -11.94 -12.33
CA LYS A 200 -2.19 -12.87 -12.05
C LYS A 200 -3.15 -12.28 -11.02
N ILE A 201 -4.44 -12.34 -11.30
CA ILE A 201 -5.49 -12.04 -10.32
C ILE A 201 -5.70 -13.29 -9.47
N CYS A 202 -5.61 -13.12 -8.16
CA CYS A 202 -5.72 -14.19 -7.19
C CYS A 202 -6.76 -13.84 -6.14
N ARG A 203 -7.35 -14.86 -5.51
CA ARG A 203 -8.06 -14.68 -4.25
C ARG A 203 -7.05 -14.74 -3.09
N GLN A 204 -7.41 -14.17 -1.97
CA GLN A 204 -6.66 -14.26 -0.72
C GLN A 204 -6.62 -15.73 -0.25
N ALA A 205 -5.43 -16.22 0.09
CA ALA A 205 -5.25 -17.54 0.67
C ALA A 205 -5.76 -17.60 2.10
N TYR A 206 -6.24 -18.76 2.52
CA TYR A 206 -6.54 -19.03 3.91
C TYR A 206 -5.27 -19.49 4.64
N ALA A 207 -4.80 -18.67 5.59
CA ALA A 207 -3.62 -18.95 6.39
C ALA A 207 -3.77 -18.36 7.81
N LYS A 208 -2.85 -18.71 8.69
CA LYS A 208 -2.73 -18.15 10.04
C LYS A 208 -1.27 -18.03 10.46
N TYR A 209 -1.00 -17.21 11.45
CA TYR A 209 0.22 -17.32 12.24
C TYR A 209 0.01 -18.34 13.36
N GLU A 210 0.97 -19.24 13.56
CA GLU A 210 1.10 -20.00 14.80
C GLU A 210 2.04 -19.23 15.70
N GLU A 211 1.45 -18.37 16.52
CA GLU A 211 2.15 -17.44 17.38
C GLU A 211 2.80 -18.17 18.55
N LYS A 212 4.00 -17.72 18.93
CA LYS A 212 4.72 -18.11 20.14
C LYS A 212 5.28 -16.89 20.81
N PHE A 213 5.35 -16.90 22.13
CA PHE A 213 5.97 -15.85 22.90
C PHE A 213 7.29 -16.34 23.50
N ASP A 214 8.43 -15.76 23.05
CA ASP A 214 9.74 -16.01 23.63
C ASP A 214 9.89 -15.15 24.88
N GLN A 215 9.89 -15.79 26.06
CA GLN A 215 10.01 -15.11 27.34
C GLN A 215 11.48 -14.92 27.71
N ARG A 216 11.87 -13.68 27.99
CA ARG A 216 13.20 -13.30 28.46
C ARG A 216 13.12 -12.48 29.75
N LYS A 217 14.27 -12.12 30.31
CA LYS A 217 14.39 -11.21 31.44
C LYS A 217 15.33 -10.08 31.11
N ASP A 218 15.02 -8.87 31.58
CA ASP A 218 15.92 -7.74 31.55
C ASP A 218 17.02 -7.86 32.59
N PRO A 219 18.05 -6.98 32.65
CA PRO A 219 19.09 -6.97 33.64
C PRO A 219 18.59 -6.82 35.08
N HIS A 220 17.37 -6.33 35.28
CA HIS A 220 16.71 -6.20 36.58
C HIS A 220 15.82 -7.39 36.96
N GLY A 221 15.85 -8.46 36.14
CA GLY A 221 15.06 -9.67 36.36
C GLY A 221 13.59 -9.58 35.96
N LYS A 222 13.11 -8.46 35.39
CA LYS A 222 11.74 -8.30 34.89
C LYS A 222 11.54 -9.09 33.61
N LYS A 223 10.44 -9.82 33.54
CA LYS A 223 10.08 -10.59 32.37
C LYS A 223 9.59 -9.68 31.24
N TYR A 224 9.98 -9.99 30.01
CA TYR A 224 9.42 -9.43 28.78
C TYR A 224 9.27 -10.54 27.75
N TYR A 225 8.47 -10.29 26.68
CA TYR A 225 8.10 -11.29 25.72
C TYR A 225 8.30 -10.74 24.31
N TRP A 226 8.92 -11.54 23.45
CA TRP A 226 8.94 -11.31 22.02
C TRP A 226 7.85 -12.14 21.36
N LEU A 227 6.99 -11.49 20.55
CA LEU A 227 6.10 -12.21 19.66
C LEU A 227 6.94 -12.85 18.56
N THR A 228 6.86 -14.16 18.46
CA THR A 228 7.48 -15.01 17.45
C THR A 228 6.41 -15.90 16.84
N GLY A 229 6.72 -16.65 15.80
CA GLY A 229 5.78 -17.58 15.21
C GLY A 229 6.11 -17.87 13.77
N GLU A 230 5.27 -18.71 13.16
CA GLU A 230 5.42 -19.14 11.78
C GLU A 230 4.14 -18.90 11.02
N PHE A 231 4.28 -18.38 9.80
CA PHE A 231 3.17 -18.29 8.86
C PHE A 231 2.85 -19.68 8.32
N LYS A 232 1.61 -20.13 8.51
CA LYS A 232 1.12 -21.41 7.98
C LYS A 232 0.01 -21.18 6.97
N ASN A 233 0.30 -21.49 5.72
CA ASN A 233 -0.72 -21.60 4.70
C ASN A 233 -1.51 -22.89 4.91
N LEU A 234 -2.84 -22.77 5.04
CA LEU A 234 -3.74 -23.88 5.35
C LEU A 234 -4.44 -24.42 4.09
N GLU A 235 -4.09 -23.91 2.91
CA GLU A 235 -4.64 -24.37 1.64
C GLU A 235 -3.57 -24.40 0.53
N SER A 236 -3.86 -25.17 -0.54
CA SER A 236 -2.93 -25.37 -1.67
C SER A 236 -3.52 -24.95 -3.03
N GLY A 237 -4.58 -24.14 -3.02
CA GLY A 237 -5.26 -23.70 -4.25
C GLY A 237 -4.34 -22.88 -5.15
N LYS A 238 -4.25 -23.25 -6.43
CA LYS A 238 -3.43 -22.54 -7.44
C LYS A 238 -3.98 -21.16 -7.83
N ASP A 239 -5.16 -20.82 -7.37
CA ASP A 239 -5.86 -19.55 -7.56
C ASP A 239 -5.58 -18.54 -6.45
N THR A 240 -4.75 -18.89 -5.47
CA THR A 240 -4.42 -18.06 -4.30
C THR A 240 -3.19 -17.19 -4.52
N ASP A 241 -3.14 -16.06 -3.80
CA ASP A 241 -2.00 -15.15 -3.73
C ASP A 241 -0.74 -15.84 -3.19
N SER A 242 -0.86 -16.63 -2.13
CA SER A 242 0.25 -17.39 -1.54
C SER A 242 0.85 -18.43 -2.49
N TRP A 243 0.05 -18.99 -3.40
CA TRP A 243 0.57 -19.91 -4.43
C TRP A 243 1.27 -19.13 -5.56
N ALA A 244 0.72 -17.99 -5.96
CA ALA A 244 1.25 -17.21 -7.08
C ALA A 244 2.61 -16.56 -6.78
N LEU A 245 2.98 -16.43 -5.50
CA LEU A 245 4.25 -15.86 -5.04
C LEU A 245 5.38 -16.92 -4.85
N LYS A 246 5.09 -18.21 -5.08
CA LYS A 246 6.06 -19.31 -5.08
C LYS A 246 6.59 -19.58 -6.48
#